data_94385940653652159714157c96939b8a
#
_entry.id   94385940653652159714157c96939b8a
#
_cell.length_a   1.000
_cell.length_b   1.000
_cell.length_c   1.000
_cell.angle_alpha   90.00
_cell.angle_beta   90.00
_cell.angle_gamma   90.00
#
_symmetry.space_group_name_H-M   'P 1'
#
loop_
_entity.id
_entity.type
_entity.pdbx_description
1 polymer ?
#
loop_
_entity_poly.entity_id
_entity_poly.type
_entity_poly.pdbx_seq_one_letter_code
_entity_poly.pdbx_strand_id
1 'polypeptide(L)'
;PVAVGGNGDRGVVSAASYEAREFGVRSAMSGIIAKKICPHIIFIKPRFERYKEISIQIRDIFNYYTSLVEPLSLDEAYLDVSDYPSATLIAKEIRNKIKEKVGLNSSAGISTNKFLAKIASDWNKPNGQKTISPEEIIGFLEKLDVKKFHGVGEKTKLKMYQLGIFNGKDLKSKTKDFLINNFGKTGSYFYNVSRGIHKSPVKPQKTIKSIGSEKTFEKNLSSELYIEEKLKIISEILEKRLLRNKLSGRTITLKIKYSDFSIQTRSKTGDLYLSSKELIFEKAKDLLYQKALINSVRLIGISINNLNLLKKEKRPSIKRKNSQLSLPF
;
A
#
# COMPACT_ATOMS: atom_id res chain seq x y z
N PRO A 1 2.03 -9.20 24.95
CA PRO A 1 1.78 -9.23 23.50
C PRO A 1 0.45 -8.55 23.15
N VAL A 2 0.50 -7.59 22.23
CA VAL A 2 -0.65 -6.79 21.82
C VAL A 2 -0.79 -6.82 20.28
N ALA A 3 -2.04 -6.84 19.78
CA ALA A 3 -2.32 -6.66 18.37
C ALA A 3 -3.47 -5.67 18.15
N VAL A 4 -3.39 -4.88 17.11
CA VAL A 4 -4.46 -4.00 16.65
C VAL A 4 -5.33 -4.75 15.65
N GLY A 5 -6.64 -4.73 15.83
CA GLY A 5 -7.58 -5.54 15.05
C GLY A 5 -7.67 -6.97 15.58
N GLY A 6 -8.09 -7.92 14.78
CA GLY A 6 -8.15 -9.34 15.14
C GLY A 6 -9.36 -9.78 15.93
N ASN A 7 -10.18 -8.86 16.45
CA ASN A 7 -11.40 -9.20 17.21
C ASN A 7 -12.48 -9.81 16.31
N GLY A 8 -13.27 -10.72 16.90
CA GLY A 8 -14.35 -11.43 16.23
C GLY A 8 -13.89 -12.57 15.32
N ASP A 9 -14.82 -13.42 14.89
CA ASP A 9 -14.54 -14.64 14.12
C ASP A 9 -13.87 -14.41 12.76
N ARG A 10 -14.05 -13.22 12.18
CA ARG A 10 -13.49 -12.82 10.89
C ARG A 10 -12.51 -11.66 10.99
N GLY A 11 -12.11 -11.34 12.24
CA GLY A 11 -11.14 -10.30 12.51
C GLY A 11 -9.76 -10.64 11.94
N VAL A 12 -9.06 -9.62 11.46
CA VAL A 12 -7.69 -9.73 10.92
C VAL A 12 -6.79 -8.78 11.68
N VAL A 13 -5.61 -9.27 12.06
CA VAL A 13 -4.56 -8.46 12.69
C VAL A 13 -4.09 -7.39 11.71
N SER A 14 -4.24 -6.12 12.08
CA SER A 14 -3.72 -4.98 11.32
C SER A 14 -2.25 -4.74 11.64
N ALA A 15 -1.89 -4.78 12.93
CA ALA A 15 -0.51 -4.65 13.40
C ALA A 15 -0.33 -5.51 14.66
N ALA A 16 0.90 -6.02 14.87
CA ALA A 16 1.28 -6.78 16.04
C ALA A 16 2.50 -6.15 16.70
N SER A 17 2.53 -6.08 18.04
CA SER A 17 3.70 -5.66 18.82
C SER A 17 4.87 -6.63 18.61
N TYR A 18 6.07 -6.22 18.97
CA TYR A 18 7.25 -7.08 18.82
C TYR A 18 7.13 -8.33 19.69
N GLU A 19 6.59 -8.20 20.90
CA GLU A 19 6.33 -9.32 21.81
C GLU A 19 5.32 -10.32 21.20
N ALA A 20 4.27 -9.84 20.52
CA ALA A 20 3.35 -10.71 19.81
C ALA A 20 3.99 -11.38 18.58
N ARG A 21 4.95 -10.70 17.94
CA ARG A 21 5.72 -11.26 16.81
C ARG A 21 6.68 -12.37 17.22
N GLU A 22 7.16 -12.41 18.44
CA GLU A 22 7.96 -13.51 18.98
C GLU A 22 7.17 -14.83 18.99
N PHE A 23 5.86 -14.76 19.27
CA PHE A 23 4.95 -15.90 19.15
C PHE A 23 4.54 -16.24 17.71
N GLY A 24 5.04 -15.50 16.71
CA GLY A 24 4.70 -15.72 15.30
C GLY A 24 3.48 -14.93 14.81
N VAL A 25 2.87 -14.07 15.62
CA VAL A 25 1.73 -13.22 15.18
C VAL A 25 2.22 -12.19 14.14
N ARG A 26 1.48 -12.05 13.03
CA ARG A 26 1.82 -11.12 11.94
C ARG A 26 0.59 -10.38 11.44
N SER A 27 0.80 -9.23 10.80
CA SER A 27 -0.24 -8.50 10.06
C SER A 27 -0.86 -9.42 8.99
N ALA A 28 -2.14 -9.22 8.70
CA ALA A 28 -3.00 -10.02 7.83
C ALA A 28 -3.33 -11.43 8.35
N MET A 29 -2.83 -11.85 9.52
CA MET A 29 -3.20 -13.10 10.16
C MET A 29 -4.64 -13.02 10.71
N SER A 30 -5.41 -14.12 10.61
CA SER A 30 -6.72 -14.22 11.29
C SER A 30 -6.55 -14.07 12.81
N GLY A 31 -7.46 -13.34 13.45
CA GLY A 31 -7.47 -13.20 14.91
C GLY A 31 -7.61 -14.53 15.64
N ILE A 32 -8.36 -15.48 15.07
CA ILE A 32 -8.49 -16.85 15.62
C ILE A 32 -7.10 -17.55 15.63
N ILE A 33 -6.37 -17.47 14.53
CA ILE A 33 -5.02 -18.06 14.45
C ILE A 33 -4.09 -17.35 15.43
N ALA A 34 -4.11 -16.01 15.46
CA ALA A 34 -3.29 -15.24 16.37
C ALA A 34 -3.56 -15.62 17.85
N LYS A 35 -4.83 -15.80 18.22
CA LYS A 35 -5.22 -16.25 19.56
C LYS A 35 -4.76 -17.67 19.87
N LYS A 36 -4.75 -18.56 18.84
CA LYS A 36 -4.29 -19.95 19.00
C LYS A 36 -2.78 -20.02 19.26
N ILE A 37 -1.96 -19.23 18.56
CA ILE A 37 -0.50 -19.24 18.72
C ILE A 37 0.00 -18.35 19.86
N CYS A 38 -0.81 -17.38 20.30
CA CYS A 38 -0.52 -16.51 21.44
C CYS A 38 -1.80 -16.35 22.29
N PRO A 39 -2.14 -17.33 23.18
CA PRO A 39 -3.40 -17.36 23.92
C PRO A 39 -3.66 -16.12 24.80
N HIS A 40 -2.61 -15.47 25.28
CA HIS A 40 -2.68 -14.28 26.14
C HIS A 40 -2.58 -12.95 25.37
N ILE A 41 -2.71 -12.99 24.05
CA ILE A 41 -2.69 -11.77 23.23
C ILE A 41 -3.88 -10.85 23.52
N ILE A 42 -3.59 -9.56 23.64
CA ILE A 42 -4.60 -8.52 23.83
C ILE A 42 -4.90 -7.87 22.47
N PHE A 43 -6.17 -7.92 22.06
CA PHE A 43 -6.60 -7.24 20.84
C PHE A 43 -7.13 -5.84 21.14
N ILE A 44 -6.62 -4.83 20.45
CA ILE A 44 -7.01 -3.42 20.56
C ILE A 44 -7.78 -3.00 19.31
N LYS A 45 -8.88 -2.27 19.52
CA LYS A 45 -9.65 -1.70 18.40
C LYS A 45 -8.85 -0.65 17.64
N PRO A 46 -8.81 -0.68 16.29
CA PRO A 46 -8.16 0.34 15.49
C PRO A 46 -8.77 1.73 15.72
N ARG A 47 -7.92 2.76 15.82
CA ARG A 47 -8.29 4.17 15.97
C ARG A 47 -7.85 4.99 14.76
N PHE A 48 -8.44 4.72 13.58
CA PHE A 48 -8.00 5.29 12.30
C PHE A 48 -7.97 6.82 12.28
N GLU A 49 -8.90 7.50 12.97
CA GLU A 49 -8.90 8.97 13.00
C GLU A 49 -7.65 9.47 13.74
N ARG A 50 -7.30 8.86 14.88
CA ARG A 50 -6.06 9.21 15.60
C ARG A 50 -4.81 8.93 14.76
N TYR A 51 -4.80 7.82 13.99
CA TYR A 51 -3.67 7.51 13.10
C TYR A 51 -3.51 8.54 11.99
N LYS A 52 -4.60 9.07 11.44
CA LYS A 52 -4.57 10.15 10.46
C LYS A 52 -4.02 11.45 11.03
N GLU A 53 -4.45 11.85 12.23
CA GLU A 53 -3.95 13.04 12.92
C GLU A 53 -2.43 12.98 13.10
N ILE A 54 -1.93 11.85 13.62
CA ILE A 54 -0.51 11.62 13.79
C ILE A 54 0.24 11.58 12.45
N SER A 55 -0.35 10.96 11.45
CA SER A 55 0.21 10.93 10.08
C SER A 55 0.38 12.34 9.49
N ILE A 56 -0.55 13.26 9.76
CA ILE A 56 -0.44 14.67 9.32
C ILE A 56 0.76 15.33 10.01
N GLN A 57 0.88 15.21 11.34
CA GLN A 57 2.01 15.79 12.08
C GLN A 57 3.37 15.26 11.59
N ILE A 58 3.45 13.96 11.27
CA ILE A 58 4.68 13.36 10.72
C ILE A 58 4.96 13.92 9.32
N ARG A 59 3.94 14.08 8.47
CA ARG A 59 4.10 14.67 7.14
C ARG A 59 4.54 16.12 7.18
N ASP A 60 4.09 16.91 8.16
CA ASP A 60 4.57 18.28 8.36
C ASP A 60 6.06 18.30 8.69
N ILE A 61 6.55 17.32 9.48
CA ILE A 61 7.98 17.17 9.72
C ILE A 61 8.71 16.84 8.41
N PHE A 62 8.19 15.94 7.56
CA PHE A 62 8.79 15.61 6.27
C PHE A 62 8.85 16.81 5.33
N ASN A 63 7.75 17.55 5.22
CA ASN A 63 7.62 18.71 4.36
C ASN A 63 8.53 19.89 4.76
N TYR A 64 8.99 19.94 6.01
CA TYR A 64 10.02 20.89 6.45
C TYR A 64 11.35 20.67 5.73
N TYR A 65 11.70 19.42 5.42
CA TYR A 65 12.98 19.09 4.76
C TYR A 65 12.88 19.08 3.23
N THR A 66 11.77 18.62 2.67
CA THR A 66 11.60 18.55 1.21
C THR A 66 10.13 18.58 0.81
N SER A 67 9.85 19.20 -0.34
CA SER A 67 8.53 19.11 -0.99
C SER A 67 8.32 17.80 -1.76
N LEU A 68 9.39 17.03 -1.98
CA LEU A 68 9.37 15.74 -2.67
C LEU A 68 9.11 14.61 -1.67
N VAL A 69 7.90 14.58 -1.12
CA VAL A 69 7.42 13.54 -0.19
C VAL A 69 6.35 12.69 -0.89
N GLU A 70 6.61 11.39 -1.07
CA GLU A 70 5.66 10.41 -1.62
C GLU A 70 5.11 9.52 -0.50
N PRO A 71 3.90 9.77 0.01
CA PRO A 71 3.27 8.90 1.00
C PRO A 71 2.94 7.53 0.41
N LEU A 72 3.29 6.46 1.13
CA LEU A 72 2.92 5.08 0.81
C LEU A 72 1.70 4.62 1.60
N SER A 73 1.67 4.97 2.89
CA SER A 73 0.60 4.65 3.84
C SER A 73 0.40 5.83 4.81
N LEU A 74 -0.25 5.59 5.96
CA LEU A 74 -0.35 6.57 7.03
C LEU A 74 0.99 6.80 7.76
N ASP A 75 1.86 5.79 7.76
CA ASP A 75 3.11 5.72 8.54
C ASP A 75 4.38 5.60 7.69
N GLU A 76 4.25 5.51 6.37
CA GLU A 76 5.39 5.37 5.46
C GLU A 76 5.40 6.43 4.36
N ALA A 77 6.59 6.95 4.05
CA ALA A 77 6.81 7.83 2.91
C ALA A 77 8.22 7.66 2.35
N TYR A 78 8.37 7.95 1.04
CA TYR A 78 9.68 8.27 0.45
C TYR A 78 9.88 9.77 0.45
N LEU A 79 11.09 10.18 0.75
CA LEU A 79 11.56 11.57 0.68
C LEU A 79 12.74 11.63 -0.28
N ASP A 80 12.75 12.61 -1.17
CA ASP A 80 13.93 12.95 -1.94
C ASP A 80 14.63 14.12 -1.25
N VAL A 81 15.80 13.85 -0.74
CA VAL A 81 16.66 14.79 -0.02
C VAL A 81 18.01 14.95 -0.71
N SER A 82 18.03 14.77 -2.03
CA SER A 82 19.25 14.83 -2.85
C SER A 82 19.92 16.22 -2.82
N ASP A 83 19.18 17.27 -2.48
CA ASP A 83 19.71 18.64 -2.32
C ASP A 83 20.53 18.84 -1.02
N TYR A 84 20.53 17.88 -0.13
CA TYR A 84 21.29 17.95 1.14
C TYR A 84 22.64 17.25 1.05
N PRO A 85 23.67 17.74 1.75
CA PRO A 85 25.00 17.12 1.76
C PRO A 85 25.00 15.69 2.33
N SER A 86 24.07 15.36 3.23
CA SER A 86 24.00 14.05 3.88
C SER A 86 22.57 13.63 4.16
N ALA A 87 22.03 12.74 3.32
CA ALA A 87 20.74 12.10 3.56
C ALA A 87 20.69 11.29 4.86
N THR A 88 21.84 10.74 5.28
CA THR A 88 21.96 9.97 6.53
C THR A 88 21.73 10.86 7.76
N LEU A 89 22.27 12.08 7.78
CA LEU A 89 22.05 13.04 8.87
C LEU A 89 20.62 13.55 8.86
N ILE A 90 20.06 13.89 7.70
CA ILE A 90 18.65 14.31 7.59
C ILE A 90 17.71 13.22 8.09
N ALA A 91 17.95 11.96 7.77
CA ALA A 91 17.14 10.85 8.26
C ALA A 91 17.20 10.73 9.80
N LYS A 92 18.38 10.94 10.40
CA LYS A 92 18.55 10.97 11.87
C LYS A 92 17.77 12.12 12.50
N GLU A 93 17.86 13.32 11.95
CA GLU A 93 17.14 14.50 12.43
C GLU A 93 15.62 14.31 12.35
N ILE A 94 15.12 13.81 11.22
CA ILE A 94 13.68 13.51 11.03
C ILE A 94 13.19 12.54 12.11
N ARG A 95 13.92 11.45 12.34
CA ARG A 95 13.57 10.44 13.36
C ARG A 95 13.54 11.03 14.77
N ASN A 96 14.51 11.87 15.11
CA ASN A 96 14.56 12.58 16.39
C ASN A 96 13.35 13.53 16.53
N LYS A 97 13.05 14.35 15.51
CA LYS A 97 11.89 15.26 15.52
C LYS A 97 10.56 14.51 15.65
N ILE A 98 10.42 13.34 15.01
CA ILE A 98 9.23 12.49 15.17
C ILE A 98 9.14 12.03 16.63
N LYS A 99 10.24 11.59 17.22
CA LYS A 99 10.27 11.14 18.61
C LYS A 99 9.91 12.27 19.58
N GLU A 100 10.47 13.45 19.40
CA GLU A 100 10.24 14.63 20.23
C GLU A 100 8.81 15.16 20.11
N LYS A 101 8.31 15.36 18.90
CA LYS A 101 7.01 15.99 18.65
C LYS A 101 5.82 15.05 18.78
N VAL A 102 6.00 13.79 18.45
CA VAL A 102 4.90 12.81 18.30
C VAL A 102 5.01 11.67 19.32
N GLY A 103 6.17 11.50 19.94
CA GLY A 103 6.43 10.43 20.91
C GLY A 103 6.64 9.04 20.28
N LEU A 104 6.69 8.93 18.96
CA LEU A 104 6.81 7.65 18.26
C LEU A 104 8.24 7.36 17.83
N ASN A 105 8.61 6.07 17.85
CA ASN A 105 9.83 5.59 17.24
C ASN A 105 9.61 5.40 15.73
N SER A 106 10.63 5.73 14.95
CA SER A 106 10.64 5.52 13.50
C SER A 106 11.93 4.89 13.02
N SER A 107 11.89 4.21 11.88
CA SER A 107 13.07 3.64 11.22
C SER A 107 13.24 4.23 9.83
N ALA A 108 14.47 4.42 9.38
CA ALA A 108 14.78 4.99 8.09
C ALA A 108 15.73 4.10 7.27
N GLY A 109 15.48 4.05 5.97
CA GLY A 109 16.39 3.48 4.98
C GLY A 109 16.87 4.55 4.03
N ILE A 110 18.16 4.64 3.79
CA ILE A 110 18.80 5.64 2.96
C ILE A 110 19.54 4.94 1.81
N SER A 111 19.25 5.33 0.59
CA SER A 111 20.00 4.87 -0.58
C SER A 111 19.67 5.71 -1.81
N THR A 112 20.26 5.37 -2.96
CA THR A 112 20.15 6.08 -4.23
C THR A 112 18.80 5.98 -4.92
N ASN A 113 17.91 5.08 -4.47
CA ASN A 113 16.57 4.90 -5.04
C ASN A 113 15.57 4.30 -4.05
N LYS A 114 14.28 4.43 -4.38
CA LYS A 114 13.17 4.01 -3.51
C LYS A 114 13.16 2.51 -3.17
N PHE A 115 13.57 1.66 -4.11
CA PHE A 115 13.61 0.21 -3.87
C PHE A 115 14.61 -0.15 -2.77
N LEU A 116 15.83 0.36 -2.86
CA LEU A 116 16.88 0.12 -1.87
C LEU A 116 16.54 0.76 -0.52
N ALA A 117 16.06 2.03 -0.53
CA ALA A 117 15.66 2.73 0.68
C ALA A 117 14.56 1.97 1.44
N LYS A 118 13.58 1.39 0.72
CA LYS A 118 12.53 0.58 1.36
C LYS A 118 13.07 -0.66 2.04
N ILE A 119 13.99 -1.39 1.40
CA ILE A 119 14.63 -2.57 2.00
C ILE A 119 15.49 -2.16 3.20
N ALA A 120 16.27 -1.10 3.05
CA ALA A 120 17.12 -0.60 4.12
C ALA A 120 16.32 -0.16 5.37
N SER A 121 15.12 0.40 5.17
CA SER A 121 14.27 0.84 6.29
C SER A 121 13.80 -0.30 7.20
N ASP A 122 13.76 -1.52 6.69
CA ASP A 122 13.36 -2.72 7.48
C ASP A 122 14.54 -3.42 8.16
N TRP A 123 15.80 -3.02 7.84
CA TRP A 123 16.99 -3.74 8.27
C TRP A 123 17.28 -3.64 9.76
N ASN A 124 17.21 -2.42 10.29
CA ASN A 124 17.55 -2.11 11.68
C ASN A 124 16.29 -1.73 12.50
N LYS A 125 15.14 -2.35 12.25
CA LYS A 125 13.93 -2.17 13.08
C LYS A 125 14.07 -2.95 14.40
N PRO A 126 13.52 -2.42 15.51
CA PRO A 126 12.87 -1.11 15.66
C PRO A 126 13.86 0.05 15.84
N ASN A 127 13.37 1.27 15.63
CA ASN A 127 14.03 2.54 15.92
C ASN A 127 15.48 2.65 15.42
N GLY A 128 15.75 2.14 14.21
CA GLY A 128 17.06 2.17 13.59
C GLY A 128 17.07 2.83 12.24
N GLN A 129 18.25 3.00 11.67
CA GLN A 129 18.42 3.38 10.26
C GLN A 129 19.54 2.58 9.61
N LYS A 130 19.45 2.42 8.30
CA LYS A 130 20.46 1.76 7.47
C LYS A 130 20.67 2.59 6.21
N THR A 131 21.92 2.91 5.94
CA THR A 131 22.36 3.45 4.64
C THR A 131 22.94 2.32 3.81
N ILE A 132 22.60 2.28 2.53
CA ILE A 132 23.21 1.43 1.52
C ILE A 132 23.86 2.39 0.52
N SER A 133 25.18 2.49 0.57
CA SER A 133 25.96 3.36 -0.33
C SER A 133 26.00 2.79 -1.76
N PRO A 134 26.28 3.60 -2.79
CA PRO A 134 26.36 3.13 -4.18
C PRO A 134 27.28 1.92 -4.35
N GLU A 135 28.41 1.90 -3.66
CA GLU A 135 29.44 0.85 -3.74
C GLU A 135 28.95 -0.48 -3.13
N GLU A 136 28.10 -0.40 -2.11
CA GLU A 136 27.58 -1.56 -1.40
C GLU A 136 26.40 -2.24 -2.13
N ILE A 137 25.71 -1.55 -3.06
CA ILE A 137 24.43 -1.97 -3.64
C ILE A 137 24.47 -3.40 -4.14
N ILE A 138 25.42 -3.72 -5.00
CA ILE A 138 25.45 -5.04 -5.66
C ILE A 138 25.75 -6.13 -4.65
N GLY A 139 26.77 -5.96 -3.82
CA GLY A 139 27.15 -6.94 -2.79
C GLY A 139 26.05 -7.15 -1.75
N PHE A 140 25.31 -6.09 -1.40
CA PHE A 140 24.15 -6.17 -0.52
C PHE A 140 22.99 -6.97 -1.15
N LEU A 141 22.64 -6.65 -2.40
CA LEU A 141 21.53 -7.30 -3.08
C LEU A 141 21.82 -8.77 -3.38
N GLU A 142 23.03 -9.13 -3.79
CA GLU A 142 23.39 -10.50 -4.10
C GLU A 142 23.22 -11.46 -2.93
N LYS A 143 23.48 -11.01 -1.71
CA LYS A 143 23.31 -11.79 -0.47
C LYS A 143 21.88 -11.80 0.06
N LEU A 144 21.01 -10.92 -0.46
CA LEU A 144 19.66 -10.73 0.06
C LEU A 144 18.74 -11.84 -0.45
N ASP A 145 18.03 -12.52 0.46
CA ASP A 145 16.95 -13.46 0.11
C ASP A 145 15.86 -12.72 -0.69
N VAL A 146 15.40 -13.33 -1.79
CA VAL A 146 14.41 -12.72 -2.69
C VAL A 146 13.09 -12.38 -2.00
N LYS A 147 12.74 -13.06 -0.90
CA LYS A 147 11.56 -12.71 -0.09
C LYS A 147 11.61 -11.31 0.50
N LYS A 148 12.80 -10.73 0.66
CA LYS A 148 13.02 -9.37 1.16
C LYS A 148 13.00 -8.32 0.05
N PHE A 149 12.96 -8.71 -1.21
CA PHE A 149 12.84 -7.77 -2.32
C PHE A 149 11.45 -7.12 -2.30
N HIS A 150 11.41 -5.81 -2.26
CA HIS A 150 10.14 -5.10 -2.31
C HIS A 150 9.37 -5.47 -3.59
N GLY A 151 8.10 -5.87 -3.42
CA GLY A 151 7.27 -6.40 -4.52
C GLY A 151 7.26 -7.92 -4.65
N VAL A 152 8.06 -8.65 -3.89
CA VAL A 152 8.00 -10.11 -3.80
C VAL A 152 7.09 -10.51 -2.65
N GLY A 153 5.85 -10.90 -2.97
CA GLY A 153 4.90 -11.49 -2.03
C GLY A 153 5.09 -13.02 -1.93
N GLU A 154 4.34 -13.66 -1.03
CA GLU A 154 4.48 -15.10 -0.74
C GLU A 154 4.38 -15.99 -1.98
N LYS A 155 3.37 -15.77 -2.84
CA LYS A 155 3.21 -16.55 -4.09
C LYS A 155 4.39 -16.36 -5.04
N THR A 156 4.91 -15.14 -5.16
CA THR A 156 6.07 -14.85 -6.02
C THR A 156 7.33 -15.47 -5.46
N LYS A 157 7.53 -15.42 -4.14
CA LYS A 157 8.63 -16.08 -3.45
C LYS A 157 8.65 -17.59 -3.73
N LEU A 158 7.50 -18.26 -3.52
CA LEU A 158 7.40 -19.72 -3.78
C LEU A 158 7.74 -20.05 -5.22
N LYS A 159 7.21 -19.28 -6.19
CA LYS A 159 7.55 -19.46 -7.61
C LYS A 159 9.04 -19.21 -7.89
N MET A 160 9.65 -18.20 -7.28
CA MET A 160 11.10 -17.95 -7.41
C MET A 160 11.90 -19.13 -6.88
N TYR A 161 11.57 -19.65 -5.71
CA TYR A 161 12.25 -20.82 -5.12
C TYR A 161 12.12 -22.07 -5.98
N GLN A 162 10.95 -22.34 -6.56
CA GLN A 162 10.74 -23.43 -7.52
C GLN A 162 11.62 -23.30 -8.79
N LEU A 163 11.97 -22.06 -9.17
CA LEU A 163 12.85 -21.77 -10.31
C LEU A 163 14.34 -21.69 -9.92
N GLY A 164 14.70 -22.10 -8.69
CA GLY A 164 16.08 -22.05 -8.19
C GLY A 164 16.59 -20.63 -7.95
N ILE A 165 15.69 -19.68 -7.62
CA ILE A 165 16.04 -18.30 -7.34
C ILE A 165 15.77 -18.05 -5.85
N PHE A 166 16.81 -18.09 -5.01
CA PHE A 166 16.71 -17.95 -3.56
C PHE A 166 17.16 -16.57 -3.07
N ASN A 167 18.13 -15.98 -3.76
CA ASN A 167 18.73 -14.69 -3.38
C ASN A 167 18.92 -13.78 -4.59
N GLY A 168 19.44 -12.56 -4.34
CA GLY A 168 19.65 -11.57 -5.40
C GLY A 168 20.70 -12.00 -6.42
N LYS A 169 21.72 -12.79 -6.06
CA LYS A 169 22.70 -13.34 -7.00
C LYS A 169 22.04 -14.27 -8.00
N ASP A 170 21.19 -15.20 -7.51
CA ASP A 170 20.42 -16.10 -8.38
C ASP A 170 19.48 -15.32 -9.30
N LEU A 171 18.80 -14.29 -8.76
CA LEU A 171 17.90 -13.44 -9.53
C LEU A 171 18.65 -12.65 -10.61
N LYS A 172 19.82 -12.09 -10.27
CA LYS A 172 20.69 -11.33 -11.18
C LYS A 172 21.26 -12.21 -12.30
N SER A 173 21.50 -13.50 -12.06
CA SER A 173 22.01 -14.45 -13.07
C SER A 173 20.99 -14.74 -14.19
N LYS A 174 19.71 -14.52 -13.95
CA LYS A 174 18.66 -14.80 -14.94
C LYS A 174 18.60 -13.73 -16.02
N THR A 175 18.30 -14.16 -17.26
CA THR A 175 18.09 -13.23 -18.38
C THR A 175 16.79 -12.47 -18.20
N LYS A 176 16.68 -11.32 -18.85
CA LYS A 176 15.45 -10.51 -18.81
C LYS A 176 14.26 -11.27 -19.38
N ASP A 177 14.46 -12.00 -20.48
CA ASP A 177 13.42 -12.77 -21.15
C ASP A 177 12.93 -13.93 -20.27
N PHE A 178 13.85 -14.64 -19.59
CA PHE A 178 13.48 -15.66 -18.62
C PHE A 178 12.56 -15.10 -17.54
N LEU A 179 12.90 -13.93 -16.99
CA LEU A 179 12.11 -13.30 -15.94
C LEU A 179 10.76 -12.78 -16.46
N ILE A 180 10.70 -12.25 -17.69
CA ILE A 180 9.43 -11.80 -18.30
C ILE A 180 8.53 -13.00 -18.59
N ASN A 181 9.06 -14.09 -19.12
CA ASN A 181 8.29 -15.30 -19.41
C ASN A 181 7.67 -15.90 -18.14
N ASN A 182 8.38 -15.86 -17.03
CA ASN A 182 7.90 -16.42 -15.76
C ASN A 182 7.04 -15.46 -14.93
N PHE A 183 7.31 -14.16 -14.97
CA PHE A 183 6.68 -13.16 -14.06
C PHE A 183 5.95 -12.04 -14.81
N GLY A 184 5.81 -12.14 -16.14
CA GLY A 184 5.16 -11.12 -16.97
C GLY A 184 5.87 -9.75 -16.85
N LYS A 185 5.08 -8.67 -16.82
CA LYS A 185 5.61 -7.30 -16.70
C LYS A 185 6.50 -7.10 -15.46
N THR A 186 6.21 -7.81 -14.37
CA THR A 186 7.00 -7.74 -13.13
C THR A 186 8.39 -8.37 -13.30
N GLY A 187 8.58 -9.28 -14.26
CA GLY A 187 9.90 -9.84 -14.59
C GLY A 187 10.90 -8.79 -15.02
N SER A 188 10.47 -7.80 -15.82
CA SER A 188 11.33 -6.67 -16.20
C SER A 188 11.74 -5.81 -14.99
N TYR A 189 10.83 -5.64 -14.03
CA TYR A 189 11.14 -4.97 -12.76
C TYR A 189 12.18 -5.77 -11.96
N PHE A 190 12.01 -7.08 -11.79
CA PHE A 190 12.95 -7.93 -11.06
C PHE A 190 14.34 -7.94 -11.69
N TYR A 191 14.41 -7.95 -13.03
CA TYR A 191 15.68 -7.84 -13.76
C TYR A 191 16.45 -6.56 -13.40
N ASN A 192 15.74 -5.42 -13.34
CA ASN A 192 16.36 -4.14 -13.03
C ASN A 192 16.76 -4.03 -11.55
N VAL A 193 15.84 -4.36 -10.63
CA VAL A 193 16.10 -4.18 -9.19
C VAL A 193 17.20 -5.12 -8.66
N SER A 194 17.35 -6.31 -9.23
CA SER A 194 18.48 -7.20 -8.89
C SER A 194 19.85 -6.64 -9.28
N ARG A 195 19.88 -5.62 -10.15
CA ARG A 195 21.04 -4.85 -10.56
C ARG A 195 21.12 -3.47 -9.91
N GLY A 196 20.32 -3.23 -8.87
CA GLY A 196 20.24 -1.95 -8.16
C GLY A 196 19.55 -0.84 -8.93
N ILE A 197 18.94 -1.13 -10.09
CA ILE A 197 18.35 -0.12 -10.98
C ILE A 197 16.85 0.06 -10.65
N HIS A 198 16.48 1.26 -10.19
CA HIS A 198 15.10 1.66 -10.00
C HIS A 198 14.91 3.15 -10.29
N LYS A 199 14.43 3.48 -11.49
CA LYS A 199 14.38 4.85 -12.04
C LYS A 199 13.11 5.65 -11.67
N SER A 200 12.22 5.10 -10.81
CA SER A 200 10.98 5.81 -10.46
C SER A 200 11.28 6.97 -9.51
N PRO A 201 11.01 8.23 -9.89
CA PRO A 201 11.22 9.37 -9.01
C PRO A 201 10.24 9.36 -7.83
N VAL A 202 10.52 10.15 -6.81
CA VAL A 202 9.58 10.45 -5.72
C VAL A 202 8.44 11.30 -6.28
N LYS A 203 7.18 10.87 -6.07
CA LYS A 203 5.99 11.52 -6.63
C LYS A 203 5.08 12.00 -5.49
N PRO A 204 5.10 13.28 -5.13
CA PRO A 204 4.31 13.81 -4.04
C PRO A 204 2.80 13.66 -4.22
N GLN A 205 2.33 13.67 -5.46
CA GLN A 205 0.90 13.60 -5.78
C GLN A 205 0.55 12.24 -6.39
N LYS A 206 -0.39 11.55 -5.78
CA LYS A 206 -1.04 10.37 -6.35
C LYS A 206 -2.43 10.75 -6.85
N THR A 207 -2.69 10.44 -8.10
CA THR A 207 -4.04 10.56 -8.66
C THR A 207 -4.92 9.46 -8.08
N ILE A 208 -6.06 9.82 -7.49
CA ILE A 208 -7.07 8.85 -7.05
C ILE A 208 -7.67 8.22 -8.30
N LYS A 209 -7.55 6.90 -8.44
CA LYS A 209 -8.08 6.16 -9.61
C LYS A 209 -9.46 5.58 -9.37
N SER A 210 -9.79 5.30 -8.11
CA SER A 210 -11.07 4.74 -7.71
C SER A 210 -11.40 5.12 -6.27
N ILE A 211 -12.68 5.17 -5.96
CA ILE A 211 -13.18 5.26 -4.59
C ILE A 211 -14.12 4.08 -4.37
N GLY A 212 -13.91 3.33 -3.29
CA GLY A 212 -14.70 2.15 -2.99
C GLY A 212 -15.01 1.98 -1.51
N SER A 213 -15.99 1.14 -1.23
CA SER A 213 -16.33 0.66 0.11
C SER A 213 -16.71 -0.80 0.03
N GLU A 214 -16.20 -1.61 0.97
CA GLU A 214 -16.55 -3.03 1.05
C GLU A 214 -16.76 -3.43 2.51
N LYS A 215 -17.59 -4.43 2.73
CA LYS A 215 -17.90 -4.96 4.06
C LYS A 215 -17.86 -6.49 4.05
N THR A 216 -17.06 -7.06 4.95
CA THR A 216 -17.13 -8.48 5.30
C THR A 216 -18.22 -8.65 6.35
N PHE A 217 -19.12 -9.60 6.15
CA PHE A 217 -20.21 -9.89 7.08
C PHE A 217 -19.76 -10.83 8.18
N GLU A 218 -20.38 -10.78 9.34
CA GLU A 218 -20.11 -11.72 10.45
C GLU A 218 -20.50 -13.14 10.08
N LYS A 219 -21.67 -13.32 9.44
CA LYS A 219 -22.15 -14.58 8.87
C LYS A 219 -22.31 -14.43 7.37
N ASN A 220 -22.17 -15.53 6.63
CA ASN A 220 -22.42 -15.51 5.19
C ASN A 220 -23.91 -15.22 4.92
N LEU A 221 -24.19 -14.43 3.88
CA LEU A 221 -25.54 -14.08 3.47
C LEU A 221 -25.96 -14.94 2.28
N SER A 222 -27.13 -15.57 2.38
CA SER A 222 -27.75 -16.33 1.29
C SER A 222 -29.00 -15.62 0.73
N SER A 223 -29.61 -14.72 1.50
CA SER A 223 -30.78 -13.95 1.08
C SER A 223 -30.37 -12.73 0.27
N GLU A 224 -30.89 -12.59 -0.95
CA GLU A 224 -30.67 -11.44 -1.81
C GLU A 224 -31.22 -10.15 -1.18
N LEU A 225 -32.34 -10.21 -0.45
CA LEU A 225 -32.92 -9.05 0.26
C LEU A 225 -31.93 -8.49 1.29
N TYR A 226 -31.30 -9.35 2.10
CA TYR A 226 -30.27 -8.91 3.05
C TYR A 226 -29.04 -8.35 2.36
N ILE A 227 -28.67 -8.87 1.19
CA ILE A 227 -27.57 -8.35 0.38
C ILE A 227 -27.92 -6.96 -0.13
N GLU A 228 -29.14 -6.72 -0.60
CA GLU A 228 -29.60 -5.38 -1.02
C GLU A 228 -29.54 -4.36 0.11
N GLU A 229 -29.98 -4.72 1.32
CA GLU A 229 -29.85 -3.84 2.49
C GLU A 229 -28.38 -3.45 2.75
N LYS A 230 -27.46 -4.39 2.61
CA LYS A 230 -26.03 -4.11 2.78
C LYS A 230 -25.48 -3.26 1.65
N LEU A 231 -25.94 -3.45 0.41
CA LEU A 231 -25.59 -2.58 -0.74
C LEU A 231 -26.05 -1.15 -0.48
N LYS A 232 -27.25 -0.93 0.07
CA LYS A 232 -27.75 0.40 0.42
C LYS A 232 -26.82 1.11 1.41
N ILE A 233 -26.43 0.41 2.49
CA ILE A 233 -25.49 0.95 3.49
C ILE A 233 -24.12 1.28 2.85
N ILE A 234 -23.60 0.39 1.99
CA ILE A 234 -22.33 0.61 1.31
C ILE A 234 -22.41 1.81 0.36
N SER A 235 -23.54 1.99 -0.32
CA SER A 235 -23.79 3.12 -1.21
C SER A 235 -23.78 4.46 -0.45
N GLU A 236 -24.39 4.52 0.73
CA GLU A 236 -24.33 5.72 1.61
C GLU A 236 -22.90 6.05 2.06
N ILE A 237 -22.12 5.02 2.44
CA ILE A 237 -20.71 5.22 2.82
C ILE A 237 -19.91 5.73 1.61
N LEU A 238 -20.20 5.20 0.43
CA LEU A 238 -19.48 5.55 -0.80
C LEU A 238 -19.82 6.97 -1.26
N GLU A 239 -21.08 7.38 -1.19
CA GLU A 239 -21.50 8.77 -1.43
C GLU A 239 -20.71 9.74 -0.55
N LYS A 240 -20.69 9.50 0.80
CA LYS A 240 -19.94 10.35 1.74
C LYS A 240 -18.45 10.44 1.36
N ARG A 241 -17.85 9.33 0.88
CA ARG A 241 -16.45 9.33 0.43
C ARG A 241 -16.26 10.12 -0.87
N LEU A 242 -17.17 10.00 -1.82
CA LEU A 242 -17.16 10.75 -3.08
C LEU A 242 -17.30 12.25 -2.83
N LEU A 243 -18.28 12.64 -2.03
CA LEU A 243 -18.52 14.05 -1.66
C LEU A 243 -17.33 14.67 -0.94
N ARG A 244 -16.73 13.94 0.04
CA ARG A 244 -15.54 14.42 0.76
C ARG A 244 -14.36 14.69 -0.17
N ASN A 245 -14.21 13.89 -1.22
CA ASN A 245 -13.13 14.05 -2.20
C ASN A 245 -13.53 14.95 -3.39
N LYS A 246 -14.78 15.44 -3.44
CA LYS A 246 -15.34 16.20 -4.57
C LYS A 246 -15.19 15.43 -5.90
N LEU A 247 -15.48 14.13 -5.87
CA LEU A 247 -15.33 13.23 -7.02
C LEU A 247 -16.63 12.51 -7.34
N SER A 248 -16.79 12.18 -8.61
CA SER A 248 -17.80 11.29 -9.16
C SER A 248 -17.15 10.44 -10.26
N GLY A 249 -17.78 9.35 -10.70
CA GLY A 249 -17.17 8.50 -11.72
C GLY A 249 -18.20 7.79 -12.59
N ARG A 250 -17.77 7.32 -13.76
CA ARG A 250 -18.65 6.71 -14.75
C ARG A 250 -18.73 5.20 -14.68
N THR A 251 -17.77 4.54 -14.02
CA THR A 251 -17.73 3.08 -13.95
C THR A 251 -18.02 2.64 -12.53
N ILE A 252 -19.05 1.81 -12.38
CA ILE A 252 -19.35 1.12 -11.13
C ILE A 252 -18.89 -0.33 -11.25
N THR A 253 -18.28 -0.84 -10.18
CA THR A 253 -17.87 -2.23 -10.05
C THR A 253 -18.42 -2.80 -8.76
N LEU A 254 -19.21 -3.87 -8.87
CA LEU A 254 -19.65 -4.70 -7.77
C LEU A 254 -18.66 -5.85 -7.57
N LYS A 255 -18.14 -6.00 -6.36
CA LYS A 255 -17.30 -7.12 -5.93
C LYS A 255 -18.09 -8.01 -4.99
N ILE A 256 -18.16 -9.30 -5.30
CA ILE A 256 -18.79 -10.32 -4.47
C ILE A 256 -17.70 -11.33 -4.09
N LYS A 257 -17.51 -11.57 -2.81
CA LYS A 257 -16.65 -12.63 -2.31
C LYS A 257 -17.52 -13.67 -1.62
N TYR A 258 -17.44 -14.90 -2.06
CA TYR A 258 -18.23 -16.01 -1.56
C TYR A 258 -17.61 -16.68 -0.32
N SER A 259 -18.34 -17.62 0.28
CA SER A 259 -17.91 -18.37 1.47
C SER A 259 -16.66 -19.20 1.25
N ASP A 260 -16.45 -19.72 0.03
CA ASP A 260 -15.27 -20.45 -0.42
C ASP A 260 -14.06 -19.55 -0.76
N PHE A 261 -14.17 -18.24 -0.51
CA PHE A 261 -13.20 -17.21 -0.84
C PHE A 261 -13.04 -16.91 -2.33
N SER A 262 -13.79 -17.54 -3.23
CA SER A 262 -13.83 -17.14 -4.63
C SER A 262 -14.38 -15.71 -4.75
N ILE A 263 -13.91 -14.99 -5.78
CA ILE A 263 -14.27 -13.58 -6.01
C ILE A 263 -14.86 -13.44 -7.40
N GLN A 264 -16.02 -12.80 -7.46
CA GLN A 264 -16.65 -12.35 -8.69
C GLN A 264 -16.70 -10.83 -8.71
N THR A 265 -16.36 -10.22 -9.85
CA THR A 265 -16.53 -8.79 -10.10
C THR A 265 -17.42 -8.58 -11.30
N ARG A 266 -18.34 -7.61 -11.21
CA ARG A 266 -19.24 -7.20 -12.30
C ARG A 266 -19.11 -5.71 -12.44
N SER A 267 -18.93 -5.21 -13.65
CA SER A 267 -18.69 -3.78 -13.90
C SER A 267 -19.57 -3.26 -15.01
N LYS A 268 -20.01 -2.01 -14.89
CA LYS A 268 -20.73 -1.27 -15.94
C LYS A 268 -20.19 0.15 -16.03
N THR A 269 -19.91 0.59 -17.23
CA THR A 269 -19.58 1.97 -17.54
C THR A 269 -20.78 2.61 -18.21
N GLY A 270 -21.16 3.81 -17.77
CA GLY A 270 -22.24 4.61 -18.35
C GLY A 270 -21.78 6.02 -18.67
N ASP A 271 -22.69 6.82 -19.22
CA ASP A 271 -22.41 8.22 -19.58
C ASP A 271 -22.57 9.18 -18.39
N LEU A 272 -23.39 8.79 -17.41
CA LEU A 272 -23.63 9.59 -16.22
C LEU A 272 -22.54 9.40 -15.16
N TYR A 273 -22.16 10.50 -14.51
CA TYR A 273 -21.28 10.47 -13.36
C TYR A 273 -22.06 10.11 -12.10
N LEU A 274 -21.68 9.01 -11.48
CA LEU A 274 -22.28 8.49 -10.25
C LEU A 274 -21.66 9.19 -9.03
N SER A 275 -22.51 9.79 -8.19
CA SER A 275 -22.09 10.42 -6.92
C SER A 275 -23.11 10.25 -5.81
N SER A 276 -24.41 10.11 -6.11
CA SER A 276 -25.47 9.94 -5.11
C SER A 276 -25.68 8.47 -4.73
N LYS A 277 -26.11 8.25 -3.50
CA LYS A 277 -26.35 6.90 -2.96
C LYS A 277 -27.45 6.16 -3.74
N GLU A 278 -28.48 6.89 -4.20
CA GLU A 278 -29.62 6.32 -4.94
C GLU A 278 -29.13 5.72 -6.26
N LEU A 279 -28.39 6.50 -7.07
CA LEU A 279 -27.85 6.03 -8.35
C LEU A 279 -26.83 4.91 -8.17
N ILE A 280 -25.97 5.01 -7.14
CA ILE A 280 -24.98 3.97 -6.83
C ILE A 280 -25.68 2.68 -6.45
N PHE A 281 -26.71 2.74 -5.58
CA PHE A 281 -27.48 1.59 -5.13
C PHE A 281 -28.22 0.93 -6.30
N GLU A 282 -28.94 1.70 -7.11
CA GLU A 282 -29.66 1.20 -8.29
C GLU A 282 -28.73 0.45 -9.24
N LYS A 283 -27.61 1.08 -9.61
CA LYS A 283 -26.64 0.44 -10.53
C LYS A 283 -25.92 -0.76 -9.89
N ALA A 284 -25.67 -0.75 -8.57
CA ALA A 284 -25.12 -1.91 -7.89
C ALA A 284 -26.12 -3.07 -7.81
N LYS A 285 -27.41 -2.77 -7.64
CA LYS A 285 -28.51 -3.73 -7.70
C LYS A 285 -28.65 -4.34 -9.10
N ASP A 286 -28.62 -3.54 -10.16
CA ASP A 286 -28.58 -4.03 -11.53
C ASP A 286 -27.42 -5.05 -11.74
N LEU A 287 -26.25 -4.74 -11.22
CA LEU A 287 -25.08 -5.62 -11.29
C LEU A 287 -25.26 -6.89 -10.45
N LEU A 288 -25.93 -6.82 -9.30
CA LEU A 288 -26.20 -7.98 -8.44
C LEU A 288 -27.06 -9.00 -9.19
N TYR A 289 -28.09 -8.54 -9.90
CA TYR A 289 -29.06 -9.40 -10.58
C TYR A 289 -28.69 -9.80 -12.01
N GLN A 290 -27.53 -9.35 -12.53
CA GLN A 290 -27.05 -9.79 -13.85
C GLN A 290 -26.84 -11.31 -13.96
N LYS A 291 -26.50 -11.96 -12.86
CA LYS A 291 -26.26 -13.40 -12.76
C LYS A 291 -26.64 -13.88 -11.37
N ALA A 292 -27.16 -15.07 -11.27
CA ALA A 292 -27.41 -15.71 -9.98
C ALA A 292 -26.14 -15.79 -9.12
N LEU A 293 -26.31 -15.77 -7.81
CA LEU A 293 -25.24 -16.02 -6.88
C LEU A 293 -24.89 -17.51 -6.87
N ILE A 294 -23.60 -17.83 -6.91
CA ILE A 294 -23.12 -19.21 -6.99
C ILE A 294 -22.97 -19.88 -5.61
N ASN A 295 -22.90 -19.07 -4.55
CA ASN A 295 -22.73 -19.53 -3.17
C ASN A 295 -23.14 -18.41 -2.20
N SER A 296 -23.18 -18.71 -0.90
CA SER A 296 -23.41 -17.70 0.14
C SER A 296 -22.31 -16.63 0.14
N VAL A 297 -22.71 -15.38 0.36
CA VAL A 297 -21.85 -14.19 0.21
C VAL A 297 -21.17 -13.84 1.53
N ARG A 298 -19.86 -13.83 1.54
CA ARG A 298 -19.01 -13.47 2.67
C ARG A 298 -18.72 -11.97 2.76
N LEU A 299 -18.53 -11.32 1.60
CA LEU A 299 -18.21 -9.89 1.49
C LEU A 299 -18.86 -9.32 0.24
N ILE A 300 -19.32 -8.09 0.35
CA ILE A 300 -19.70 -7.30 -0.81
C ILE A 300 -19.02 -5.94 -0.79
N GLY A 301 -18.71 -5.42 -1.97
CA GLY A 301 -18.09 -4.12 -2.12
C GLY A 301 -18.53 -3.42 -3.40
N ILE A 302 -18.54 -2.09 -3.36
CA ILE A 302 -18.79 -1.23 -4.52
C ILE A 302 -17.58 -0.32 -4.69
N SER A 303 -17.14 -0.15 -5.93
CA SER A 303 -16.14 0.86 -6.29
C SER A 303 -16.56 1.66 -7.51
N ILE A 304 -16.24 2.96 -7.48
CA ILE A 304 -16.44 3.91 -8.58
C ILE A 304 -15.08 4.24 -9.19
N ASN A 305 -14.98 4.09 -10.51
CA ASN A 305 -13.78 4.32 -11.30
C ASN A 305 -14.09 5.32 -12.44
N ASN A 306 -13.11 5.62 -13.29
CA ASN A 306 -13.21 6.63 -14.33
C ASN A 306 -13.72 7.95 -13.75
N LEU A 307 -12.98 8.42 -12.73
CA LEU A 307 -13.34 9.59 -11.96
C LEU A 307 -13.20 10.88 -12.78
N ASN A 308 -14.06 11.87 -12.50
CA ASN A 308 -14.01 13.23 -13.04
C ASN A 308 -12.84 14.03 -12.45
N LEU A 309 -11.64 13.55 -12.66
CA LEU A 309 -10.45 14.29 -12.27
C LEU A 309 -10.42 15.57 -13.11
N LEU A 310 -10.61 16.72 -12.49
CA LEU A 310 -10.26 17.99 -13.11
C LEU A 310 -8.82 17.85 -13.61
N LYS A 311 -8.61 17.91 -14.91
CA LYS A 311 -7.28 18.02 -15.48
C LYS A 311 -6.67 19.26 -14.83
N LYS A 312 -5.84 19.09 -13.79
CA LYS A 312 -4.99 20.19 -13.34
C LYS A 312 -4.19 20.60 -14.58
N GLU A 313 -4.43 21.80 -15.08
CA GLU A 313 -3.60 22.38 -16.12
C GLU A 313 -2.15 22.13 -15.72
N LYS A 314 -1.40 21.53 -16.62
CA LYS A 314 0.04 21.38 -16.46
C LYS A 314 0.57 22.81 -16.32
N ARG A 315 0.89 23.25 -15.11
CA ARG A 315 1.69 24.46 -14.95
C ARG A 315 2.88 24.29 -15.86
N PRO A 316 3.14 25.23 -16.78
CA PRO A 316 4.29 25.13 -17.66
C PRO A 316 5.53 24.93 -16.79
N SER A 317 6.29 23.89 -17.06
CA SER A 317 7.56 23.68 -16.39
C SER A 317 8.44 24.89 -16.72
N ILE A 318 8.67 25.73 -15.74
CA ILE A 318 9.71 26.77 -15.85
C ILE A 318 11.01 26.00 -15.99
N LYS A 319 11.50 25.87 -17.21
CA LYS A 319 12.86 25.44 -17.48
C LYS A 319 13.77 26.47 -16.80
N ARG A 320 14.28 26.18 -15.61
CA ARG A 320 15.41 26.91 -15.07
C ARG A 320 16.53 26.76 -16.09
N LYS A 321 16.84 27.82 -16.82
CA LYS A 321 18.09 27.92 -17.55
C LYS A 321 19.21 27.80 -16.51
N ASN A 322 20.00 26.75 -16.61
CA ASN A 322 21.28 26.65 -15.91
C ASN A 322 22.17 27.78 -16.43
N SER A 323 22.14 28.93 -15.80
CA SER A 323 23.20 29.91 -15.92
C SER A 323 24.30 29.48 -14.96
N GLN A 324 25.26 28.76 -15.49
CA GLN A 324 26.52 28.50 -14.82
C GLN A 324 27.26 29.86 -14.74
N LEU A 325 27.24 30.46 -13.56
CA LEU A 325 28.11 31.62 -13.28
C LEU A 325 29.53 31.09 -13.12
N SER A 326 30.34 31.30 -14.13
CA SER A 326 31.77 31.17 -13.99
C SER A 326 32.29 32.30 -13.09
N LEU A 327 32.90 31.93 -11.97
CA LEU A 327 33.66 32.87 -11.14
C LEU A 327 35.00 33.17 -11.88
N PRO A 328 35.39 34.46 -12.07
CA PRO A 328 36.75 34.77 -12.46
C PRO A 328 37.68 34.56 -11.27
N PHE A 329 38.88 34.10 -11.55
CA PHE A 329 39.98 33.89 -10.60
C PHE A 329 40.39 35.14 -9.86
#